data_da250cbc65704b91b404dda76f865d76
#
_entry.id   da250cbc65704b91b404dda76f865d76
#
_cell.length_a   1.000
_cell.length_b   1.000
_cell.length_c   1.000
_cell.angle_alpha   90.00
_cell.angle_beta   90.00
_cell.angle_gamma   90.00
#
_symmetry.space_group_name_H-M   'P 1'
#
loop_
_entity.id
_entity.type
_entity.pdbx_description
1 polymer ?
#
loop_
_entity_poly.entity_id
_entity_poly.type
_entity_poly.pdbx_seq_one_letter_code
_entity_poly.pdbx_strand_id
1 'polypeptide(L)'
;MKNILVTGAGGFIGGHLVGRLIKDGYTVTAADIKPLDYWFQTFEKAKNFTMDLNDYNNCLKITKGIDGIFNMACNMGGMGFIENNKAECMLSVLINTNLLRASKINGVSKYLYSSSACAYNTDLQKETFIDGLKEHQAYPANPEDGYGWEKLFS
;
A
#
# COMPACT_ATOMS: atom_id res chain seq x y z
N MET A 1 12.43 16.00 -5.23
CA MET A 1 11.56 15.18 -4.36
C MET A 1 12.20 15.10 -2.99
N LYS A 2 11.52 15.63 -1.97
CA LYS A 2 12.06 15.72 -0.60
C LYS A 2 11.06 15.21 0.45
N ASN A 3 9.78 15.51 0.25
CA ASN A 3 8.70 15.15 1.15
C ASN A 3 8.02 13.86 0.69
N ILE A 4 8.11 12.80 1.48
CA ILE A 4 7.59 11.47 1.15
C ILE A 4 6.49 11.09 2.13
N LEU A 5 5.38 10.57 1.61
CA LEU A 5 4.35 9.91 2.38
C LEU A 5 4.53 8.39 2.28
N VAL A 6 4.53 7.72 3.42
CA VAL A 6 4.42 6.26 3.52
C VAL A 6 3.09 5.94 4.20
N THR A 7 2.21 5.23 3.50
CA THR A 7 0.97 4.70 4.08
C THR A 7 1.15 3.24 4.47
N GLY A 8 0.37 2.73 5.40
CA GLY A 8 0.65 1.42 6.02
C GLY A 8 1.93 1.42 6.86
N ALA A 9 2.33 2.62 7.33
CA ALA A 9 3.61 2.84 8.02
C ALA A 9 3.71 2.14 9.38
N GLY A 10 2.58 1.83 10.01
CA GLY A 10 2.51 1.05 11.25
C GLY A 10 2.73 -0.46 11.06
N GLY A 11 2.83 -0.92 9.82
CA GLY A 11 3.17 -2.30 9.48
C GLY A 11 4.67 -2.55 9.47
N PHE A 12 5.06 -3.84 9.32
CA PHE A 12 6.46 -4.24 9.29
C PHE A 12 7.23 -3.60 8.13
N ILE A 13 6.75 -3.76 6.89
CA ILE A 13 7.42 -3.21 5.69
C ILE A 13 7.41 -1.68 5.73
N GLY A 14 6.24 -1.08 6.01
CA GLY A 14 6.09 0.38 6.05
C GLY A 14 7.00 1.03 7.09
N GLY A 15 7.09 0.45 8.30
CA GLY A 15 7.97 0.94 9.36
C GLY A 15 9.44 0.91 8.95
N HIS A 16 9.93 -0.19 8.38
CA HIS A 16 11.31 -0.26 7.88
C HIS A 16 11.59 0.74 6.75
N LEU A 17 10.62 0.93 5.85
CA LEU A 17 10.73 1.91 4.77
C LEU A 17 10.83 3.35 5.31
N VAL A 18 10.02 3.72 6.32
CA VAL A 18 10.12 5.02 7.00
C VAL A 18 11.52 5.24 7.55
N GLY A 19 12.06 4.27 8.30
CA GLY A 19 13.41 4.36 8.86
C GLY A 19 14.49 4.53 7.78
N ARG A 20 14.36 3.81 6.67
CA ARG A 20 15.30 3.92 5.55
C ARG A 20 15.24 5.28 4.88
N LEU A 21 14.06 5.79 4.58
CA LEU A 21 13.87 7.10 3.94
C LEU A 21 14.40 8.25 4.82
N ILE A 22 14.22 8.18 6.14
CA ILE A 22 14.79 9.16 7.07
C ILE A 22 16.33 9.12 7.00
N LYS A 23 16.92 7.92 6.98
CA LYS A 23 18.38 7.75 6.87
C LYS A 23 18.92 8.31 5.55
N ASP A 24 18.17 8.18 4.47
CA ASP A 24 18.51 8.71 3.15
C ASP A 24 18.23 10.22 3.01
N GLY A 25 17.80 10.90 4.10
CA GLY A 25 17.65 12.36 4.16
C GLY A 25 16.31 12.92 3.69
N TYR A 26 15.29 12.09 3.52
CA TYR A 26 13.94 12.54 3.17
C TYR A 26 13.19 13.08 4.39
N THR A 27 12.28 14.02 4.15
CA THR A 27 11.26 14.41 5.11
C THR A 27 10.10 13.45 4.99
N VAL A 28 9.81 12.67 6.03
CA VAL A 28 8.84 11.59 5.96
C VAL A 28 7.58 11.91 6.74
N THR A 29 6.44 11.73 6.09
CA THR A 29 5.11 11.63 6.70
C THR A 29 4.70 10.16 6.69
N ALA A 30 4.31 9.63 7.82
CA ALA A 30 3.93 8.24 8.03
C ALA A 30 2.47 8.17 8.46
N ALA A 31 1.66 7.32 7.83
CA ALA A 31 0.25 7.16 8.13
C ALA A 31 -0.16 5.69 8.20
N ASP A 32 -0.98 5.36 9.19
CA ASP A 32 -1.62 4.05 9.34
C ASP A 32 -2.97 4.22 10.05
N ILE A 33 -3.88 3.27 9.88
CA ILE A 33 -5.15 3.24 10.61
C ILE A 33 -4.97 2.82 12.06
N LYS A 34 -3.91 2.05 12.36
CA LYS A 34 -3.61 1.57 13.72
C LYS A 34 -3.26 2.74 14.64
N PRO A 35 -3.69 2.73 15.91
CA PRO A 35 -3.13 3.60 16.95
C PRO A 35 -1.60 3.46 17.02
N LEU A 36 -0.90 4.55 17.32
CA LEU A 36 0.57 4.58 17.32
C LEU A 36 1.23 3.52 18.22
N ASP A 37 0.60 3.19 19.34
CA ASP A 37 1.10 2.17 20.28
C ASP A 37 1.12 0.74 19.69
N TYR A 38 0.40 0.52 18.58
CA TYR A 38 0.36 -0.76 17.85
C TYR A 38 1.21 -0.77 16.58
N TRP A 39 1.97 0.32 16.33
CA TRP A 39 2.88 0.33 15.20
C TRP A 39 4.09 -0.56 15.48
N PHE A 40 4.55 -1.25 14.45
CA PHE A 40 5.76 -2.07 14.54
C PHE A 40 6.96 -1.26 15.01
N GLN A 41 7.11 -0.03 14.50
CA GLN A 41 8.08 0.97 14.96
C GLN A 41 7.63 2.37 14.57
N THR A 42 8.06 3.34 15.37
CA THR A 42 7.83 4.77 15.14
C THR A 42 9.15 5.51 15.14
N PHE A 43 9.18 6.68 14.49
CA PHE A 43 10.38 7.51 14.41
C PHE A 43 10.03 8.95 14.76
N GLU A 44 10.72 9.55 15.71
CA GLU A 44 10.53 10.96 16.10
C GLU A 44 10.79 11.94 14.94
N LYS A 45 11.67 11.58 14.00
CA LYS A 45 11.99 12.39 12.81
C LYS A 45 10.91 12.31 11.72
N ALA A 46 9.92 11.43 11.84
CA ALA A 46 8.77 11.37 10.96
C ALA A 46 7.56 12.07 11.57
N LYS A 47 6.67 12.60 10.70
CA LYS A 47 5.35 13.03 11.11
C LYS A 47 4.42 11.82 11.09
N ASN A 48 4.08 11.28 12.27
CA ASN A 48 3.28 10.07 12.40
C ASN A 48 1.80 10.42 12.61
N PHE A 49 0.91 9.80 11.81
CA PHE A 49 -0.54 10.04 11.86
C PHE A 49 -1.32 8.72 11.95
N THR A 50 -2.19 8.60 12.96
CA THR A 50 -3.27 7.60 12.94
C THR A 50 -4.40 8.14 12.09
N MET A 51 -4.69 7.46 10.95
CA MET A 51 -5.62 8.02 9.97
C MET A 51 -6.22 6.91 9.09
N ASP A 52 -7.53 6.92 8.93
CA ASP A 52 -8.23 6.05 7.98
C ASP A 52 -8.20 6.66 6.56
N LEU A 53 -7.54 5.98 5.64
CA LEU A 53 -7.39 6.41 4.24
C LEU A 53 -8.52 5.92 3.33
N ASN A 54 -9.51 5.20 3.87
CA ASN A 54 -10.79 5.02 3.21
C ASN A 54 -11.59 6.33 3.16
N ASP A 55 -11.32 7.27 4.07
CA ASP A 55 -11.87 8.63 4.01
C ASP A 55 -11.05 9.49 3.03
N TYR A 56 -11.70 9.90 1.95
CA TYR A 56 -11.10 10.76 0.94
C TYR A 56 -10.59 12.10 1.48
N ASN A 57 -11.29 12.69 2.46
CA ASN A 57 -10.85 13.96 3.07
C ASN A 57 -9.51 13.80 3.82
N ASN A 58 -9.29 12.64 4.43
CA ASN A 58 -8.02 12.30 5.05
C ASN A 58 -6.92 12.20 3.98
N CYS A 59 -7.19 11.55 2.85
CA CYS A 59 -6.26 11.50 1.74
C CYS A 59 -5.92 12.89 1.20
N LEU A 60 -6.90 13.78 1.05
CA LEU A 60 -6.68 15.17 0.62
C LEU A 60 -5.81 15.94 1.62
N LYS A 61 -5.98 15.72 2.91
CA LYS A 61 -5.18 16.40 3.95
C LYS A 61 -3.73 15.92 3.93
N ILE A 62 -3.52 14.60 3.93
CA ILE A 62 -2.18 14.03 4.14
C ILE A 62 -1.28 14.13 2.92
N THR A 63 -1.84 14.26 1.72
CA THR A 63 -1.07 14.41 0.48
C THR A 63 -0.66 15.84 0.17
N LYS A 64 -1.07 16.84 0.97
CA LYS A 64 -0.66 18.24 0.79
C LYS A 64 0.83 18.43 1.00
N GLY A 65 1.51 18.98 -0.01
CA GLY A 65 2.95 19.24 0.01
C GLY A 65 3.82 18.00 -0.04
N ILE A 66 3.26 16.87 -0.44
CA ILE A 66 3.97 15.61 -0.65
C ILE A 66 4.46 15.55 -2.09
N ASP A 67 5.71 15.18 -2.28
CA ASP A 67 6.33 14.99 -3.59
C ASP A 67 6.16 13.57 -4.11
N GLY A 68 6.22 12.57 -3.20
CA GLY A 68 6.13 11.15 -3.55
C GLY A 68 5.43 10.32 -2.50
N ILE A 69 4.73 9.28 -2.92
CA ILE A 69 3.98 8.36 -2.07
C ILE A 69 4.47 6.93 -2.27
N PHE A 70 4.67 6.22 -1.15
CA PHE A 70 4.75 4.77 -1.09
C PHE A 70 3.47 4.26 -0.43
N ASN A 71 2.56 3.71 -1.25
CA ASN A 71 1.32 3.14 -0.74
C ASN A 71 1.53 1.67 -0.38
N MET A 72 1.70 1.40 0.93
CA MET A 72 1.80 0.07 1.53
C MET A 72 0.52 -0.29 2.31
N ALA A 73 -0.48 0.60 2.32
CA ALA A 73 -1.72 0.39 3.07
C ALA A 73 -2.65 -0.56 2.34
N CYS A 74 -3.02 -1.63 3.01
CA CYS A 74 -4.13 -2.49 2.62
C CYS A 74 -4.63 -3.25 3.86
N ASN A 75 -5.89 -3.66 3.84
CA ASN A 75 -6.43 -4.54 4.86
C ASN A 75 -6.11 -5.99 4.47
N MET A 76 -5.06 -6.54 5.05
CA MET A 76 -4.58 -7.89 4.76
C MET A 76 -3.84 -8.48 5.97
N GLY A 77 -3.79 -9.80 6.00
CA GLY A 77 -3.02 -10.56 6.98
C GLY A 77 -2.28 -11.71 6.30
N GLY A 78 -2.06 -12.81 7.02
CA GLY A 78 -1.59 -14.05 6.42
C GLY A 78 -2.68 -14.74 5.59
N MET A 79 -2.36 -15.88 4.94
CA MET A 79 -3.28 -16.60 4.06
C MET A 79 -4.65 -16.84 4.68
N GLY A 80 -4.71 -17.29 5.93
CA GLY A 80 -5.99 -17.53 6.61
C GLY A 80 -6.85 -16.26 6.76
N PHE A 81 -6.25 -15.07 6.88
CA PHE A 81 -7.01 -13.83 6.87
C PHE A 81 -7.59 -13.55 5.48
N ILE A 82 -6.78 -13.67 4.44
CA ILE A 82 -7.17 -13.39 3.05
C ILE A 82 -8.32 -14.29 2.62
N GLU A 83 -8.23 -15.59 2.90
CA GLU A 83 -9.24 -16.58 2.56
C GLU A 83 -10.60 -16.32 3.23
N ASN A 84 -10.60 -15.85 4.49
CA ASN A 84 -11.80 -15.66 5.28
C ASN A 84 -12.37 -14.23 5.22
N ASN A 85 -11.63 -13.25 4.67
CA ASN A 85 -12.02 -11.84 4.64
C ASN A 85 -11.90 -11.25 3.22
N LYS A 86 -12.35 -11.99 2.21
CA LYS A 86 -12.21 -11.64 0.79
C LYS A 86 -12.79 -10.27 0.44
N ALA A 87 -13.97 -9.95 0.95
CA ALA A 87 -14.63 -8.67 0.72
C ALA A 87 -13.83 -7.49 1.33
N GLU A 88 -13.32 -7.65 2.55
CA GLU A 88 -12.53 -6.62 3.22
C GLU A 88 -11.20 -6.38 2.51
N CYS A 89 -10.54 -7.45 2.05
CA CYS A 89 -9.32 -7.33 1.25
C CYS A 89 -9.61 -6.54 -0.04
N MET A 90 -10.71 -6.86 -0.73
CA MET A 90 -11.12 -6.18 -1.96
C MET A 90 -11.44 -4.70 -1.74
N LEU A 91 -12.03 -4.32 -0.61
CA LEU A 91 -12.36 -2.93 -0.28
C LEU A 91 -11.12 -2.05 -0.11
N SER A 92 -9.93 -2.61 0.06
CA SER A 92 -8.67 -1.85 0.09
C SER A 92 -8.41 -1.07 -1.20
N VAL A 93 -9.09 -1.40 -2.31
CA VAL A 93 -9.10 -0.61 -3.55
C VAL A 93 -9.52 0.85 -3.31
N LEU A 94 -10.36 1.12 -2.31
CA LEU A 94 -10.78 2.46 -1.95
C LEU A 94 -9.62 3.32 -1.44
N ILE A 95 -8.71 2.74 -0.65
CA ILE A 95 -7.52 3.43 -0.16
C ILE A 95 -6.69 3.92 -1.33
N ASN A 96 -6.39 3.02 -2.27
CA ASN A 96 -5.56 3.36 -3.43
C ASN A 96 -6.23 4.40 -4.33
N THR A 97 -7.50 4.22 -4.68
CA THR A 97 -8.26 5.17 -5.52
C THR A 97 -8.37 6.55 -4.89
N ASN A 98 -8.62 6.64 -3.60
CA ASN A 98 -8.70 7.90 -2.87
C ASN A 98 -7.35 8.62 -2.83
N LEU A 99 -6.27 7.88 -2.54
CA LEU A 99 -4.91 8.43 -2.57
C LEU A 99 -4.52 8.93 -3.97
N LEU A 100 -4.83 8.18 -5.03
CA LEU A 100 -4.55 8.61 -6.41
C LEU A 100 -5.31 9.90 -6.78
N ARG A 101 -6.60 9.98 -6.42
CA ARG A 101 -7.40 11.20 -6.64
C ARG A 101 -6.84 12.39 -5.88
N ALA A 102 -6.52 12.22 -4.61
CA ALA A 102 -5.92 13.26 -3.77
C ALA A 102 -4.54 13.67 -4.29
N SER A 103 -3.72 12.71 -4.73
CA SER A 103 -2.41 12.95 -5.32
C SER A 103 -2.48 13.81 -6.57
N LYS A 104 -3.44 13.53 -7.46
CA LYS A 104 -3.68 14.33 -8.65
C LYS A 104 -4.02 15.80 -8.32
N ILE A 105 -4.88 16.01 -7.31
CA ILE A 105 -5.29 17.36 -6.87
C ILE A 105 -4.12 18.12 -6.25
N ASN A 106 -3.32 17.45 -5.41
CA ASN A 106 -2.23 18.07 -4.66
C ASN A 106 -0.88 18.06 -5.41
N GLY A 107 -0.83 17.58 -6.66
CA GLY A 107 0.34 17.64 -7.52
C GLY A 107 1.47 16.69 -7.11
N VAL A 108 1.16 15.55 -6.52
CA VAL A 108 2.15 14.52 -6.19
C VAL A 108 2.77 13.98 -7.49
N SER A 109 4.09 14.00 -7.57
CA SER A 109 4.83 13.70 -8.81
C SER A 109 5.22 12.23 -8.96
N LYS A 110 5.32 11.48 -7.87
CA LYS A 110 5.71 10.08 -7.85
C LYS A 110 4.78 9.27 -6.94
N TYR A 111 4.34 8.14 -7.46
CA TYR A 111 3.47 7.22 -6.72
C TYR A 111 3.94 5.79 -6.92
N LEU A 112 4.21 5.08 -5.84
CA LEU A 112 4.51 3.65 -5.83
C LEU A 112 3.37 2.94 -5.09
N TYR A 113 2.85 1.91 -5.72
CA TYR A 113 1.87 1.01 -5.13
C TYR A 113 2.49 -0.38 -4.95
N SER A 114 2.25 -0.97 -3.79
CA SER A 114 2.72 -2.31 -3.48
C SER A 114 1.71 -3.34 -3.98
N SER A 115 1.98 -3.93 -5.15
CA SER A 115 1.21 -5.05 -5.69
C SER A 115 1.64 -6.38 -5.06
N SER A 116 1.24 -7.51 -5.64
CA SER A 116 1.48 -8.84 -5.10
C SER A 116 1.60 -9.89 -6.22
N ALA A 117 2.23 -11.02 -5.92
CA ALA A 117 2.18 -12.20 -6.78
C ALA A 117 0.74 -12.74 -6.96
N CYS A 118 -0.15 -12.51 -6.00
CA CYS A 118 -1.56 -12.88 -6.09
C CYS A 118 -2.33 -12.15 -7.21
N ALA A 119 -1.75 -11.09 -7.81
CA ALA A 119 -2.31 -10.41 -8.98
C ALA A 119 -2.16 -11.22 -10.27
N TYR A 120 -1.22 -12.17 -10.31
CA TYR A 120 -1.03 -13.01 -11.50
C TYR A 120 -2.11 -14.07 -11.64
N ASN A 121 -2.25 -14.56 -12.87
CA ASN A 121 -3.17 -15.65 -13.18
C ASN A 121 -2.81 -16.92 -12.39
N THR A 122 -3.73 -17.40 -11.56
CA THR A 122 -3.55 -18.58 -10.70
C THR A 122 -3.28 -19.86 -11.49
N ASP A 123 -3.77 -19.97 -12.73
CA ASP A 123 -3.52 -21.14 -13.57
C ASP A 123 -2.03 -21.31 -13.93
N LEU A 124 -1.26 -20.22 -13.88
CA LEU A 124 0.17 -20.22 -14.14
C LEU A 124 1.01 -20.49 -12.87
N GLN A 125 0.38 -20.64 -11.70
CA GLN A 125 1.06 -20.78 -10.40
C GLN A 125 0.80 -22.14 -9.74
N LYS A 126 0.28 -23.13 -10.48
CA LYS A 126 -0.10 -24.44 -9.92
C LYS A 126 1.08 -25.38 -9.69
N GLU A 127 2.14 -25.22 -10.46
CA GLU A 127 3.29 -26.11 -10.39
C GLU A 127 4.34 -25.59 -9.40
N THR A 128 5.03 -26.50 -8.72
CA THR A 128 6.06 -26.16 -7.74
C THR A 128 7.31 -25.55 -8.39
N PHE A 129 7.63 -25.97 -9.61
CA PHE A 129 8.78 -25.51 -10.36
C PHE A 129 8.29 -24.79 -11.62
N ILE A 130 8.23 -23.47 -11.53
CA ILE A 130 7.87 -22.58 -12.63
C ILE A 130 8.97 -21.54 -12.85
N ASP A 131 9.14 -21.11 -14.08
CA ASP A 131 9.93 -19.92 -14.40
C ASP A 131 9.28 -18.67 -13.76
N GLY A 132 10.09 -17.67 -13.44
CA GLY A 132 9.58 -16.41 -12.92
C GLY A 132 8.55 -15.79 -13.86
N LEU A 133 7.37 -15.44 -13.33
CA LEU A 133 6.28 -14.85 -14.12
C LEU A 133 6.66 -13.45 -14.62
N LYS A 134 6.21 -13.13 -15.83
CA LYS A 134 6.37 -11.82 -16.47
C LYS A 134 5.09 -11.01 -16.34
N GLU A 135 5.18 -9.68 -16.31
CA GLU A 135 4.03 -8.78 -16.09
C GLU A 135 2.84 -9.06 -17.02
N HIS A 136 3.08 -9.36 -18.31
CA HIS A 136 2.01 -9.66 -19.25
C HIS A 136 1.24 -10.93 -18.91
N GLN A 137 1.79 -11.81 -18.07
CA GLN A 137 1.14 -13.06 -17.62
C GLN A 137 0.12 -12.84 -16.49
N ALA A 138 -0.09 -11.61 -16.07
CA ALA A 138 -1.27 -11.25 -15.28
C ALA A 138 -2.57 -11.39 -16.08
N TYR A 139 -2.46 -11.47 -17.41
CA TYR A 139 -3.61 -11.65 -18.33
C TYR A 139 -3.51 -12.95 -19.14
N PRO A 140 -4.66 -13.64 -19.45
CA PRO A 140 -6.02 -13.25 -19.03
C PRO A 140 -6.16 -13.24 -17.52
N ALA A 141 -6.92 -12.27 -16.98
CA ALA A 141 -7.04 -12.04 -15.55
C ALA A 141 -7.73 -13.22 -14.84
N ASN A 142 -7.03 -13.83 -13.91
CA ASN A 142 -7.53 -14.85 -12.98
C ASN A 142 -6.75 -14.79 -11.67
N PRO A 143 -6.75 -13.62 -10.98
CA PRO A 143 -6.02 -13.45 -9.73
C PRO A 143 -6.65 -14.21 -8.58
N GLU A 144 -5.87 -14.43 -7.53
CA GLU A 144 -6.29 -15.19 -6.37
C GLU A 144 -7.20 -14.34 -5.46
N ASP A 145 -8.45 -14.75 -5.31
CA ASP A 145 -9.46 -14.20 -4.40
C ASP A 145 -9.59 -12.65 -4.42
N GLY A 146 -10.30 -12.07 -3.46
CA GLY A 146 -10.53 -10.63 -3.38
C GLY A 146 -9.26 -9.81 -3.23
N TYR A 147 -8.24 -10.35 -2.55
CA TYR A 147 -6.94 -9.71 -2.42
C TYR A 147 -6.20 -9.60 -3.76
N GLY A 148 -6.15 -10.69 -4.52
CA GLY A 148 -5.51 -10.69 -5.84
C GLY A 148 -6.21 -9.74 -6.82
N TRP A 149 -7.55 -9.71 -6.80
CA TRP A 149 -8.33 -8.77 -7.60
C TRP A 149 -8.07 -7.30 -7.21
N GLU A 150 -7.98 -7.00 -5.93
CA GLU A 150 -7.62 -5.66 -5.44
C GLU A 150 -6.22 -5.26 -5.96
N LYS A 151 -5.25 -6.18 -5.84
CA LYS A 151 -3.87 -5.93 -6.27
C LYS A 151 -3.70 -5.78 -7.77
N LEU A 152 -4.51 -6.47 -8.56
CA LEU A 152 -4.51 -6.34 -10.02
C LEU A 152 -5.21 -5.06 -10.49
N PHE A 153 -6.31 -4.68 -9.84
CA PHE A 153 -7.06 -3.48 -10.20
C PHE A 153 -6.30 -2.19 -9.85
N SER A 154 -5.62 -2.17 -8.72
CA SER A 154 -4.90 -1.00 -8.19
C SER A 154 -3.61 -0.70 -8.91
#